data_5901efdd7088c6629b7fe8888f570d3d
#
_entry.id   5901efdd7088c6629b7fe8888f570d3d
#
_cell.length_a   1.000
_cell.length_b   1.000
_cell.length_c   1.000
_cell.angle_alpha   90.00
_cell.angle_beta   90.00
_cell.angle_gamma   90.00
#
_symmetry.space_group_name_H-M   'P 1'
#
loop_
_entity.id
_entity.type
_entity.pdbx_description
1 polymer ?
#
loop_
_entity_poly.entity_id
_entity_poly.type
_entity_poly.pdbx_seq_one_letter_code
_entity_poly.pdbx_strand_id
1 'polypeptide(L)'
;DVCSSDLCRFNPGGLFKISNDIMDNPGDSKYGMTAEQIGQAFKILKEKGAKHFGIHAFLASNTVTNEYYPMLAKILFELAVKLKEETGVHIAFINLSGGIGIPYRPDQEPNDILAIGDGVRRVYEEILVPAGMDDVALCTELGRFMMGPYGALVTKAIHEKHTYKEYVGVDACAVNLMRPAMYGAYHHITVMGREDEPCTRMYDVVGSLCENNDKFAIDRMLPEIKKGDLLFIHDAGAHGFAMGYNYNGKLKSAELLLKEDGTVEMIRRAETPEDYFATFDFCDILRNID
;
A
#
# COMPACT_ATOMS: atom_id res chain seq x y z
N ASP A 1 23.09 10.65 14.95
CA ASP A 1 22.89 10.27 13.56
C ASP A 1 24.25 10.28 12.84
N VAL A 2 24.65 9.13 12.33
CA VAL A 2 25.90 8.95 11.58
C VAL A 2 25.69 9.18 10.07
N CYS A 3 24.43 9.43 9.65
CA CYS A 3 24.09 9.65 8.25
C CYS A 3 24.41 11.08 7.83
N SER A 4 25.19 11.23 6.77
CA SER A 4 25.46 12.54 6.16
C SER A 4 24.35 13.00 5.22
N SER A 5 23.24 12.27 5.16
CA SER A 5 22.09 12.54 4.28
C SER A 5 20.82 12.75 5.08
N ASP A 6 20.09 13.80 4.78
CA ASP A 6 18.82 14.14 5.42
C ASP A 6 17.71 14.35 4.40
N LEU A 7 16.54 13.77 4.68
CA LEU A 7 15.36 13.81 3.83
C LEU A 7 14.21 14.51 4.55
N CYS A 8 13.74 15.62 4.00
CA CYS A 8 12.60 16.35 4.52
C CYS A 8 11.35 16.07 3.69
N ARG A 9 10.26 15.69 4.36
CA ARG A 9 8.97 15.46 3.70
C ARG A 9 8.18 16.75 3.57
N PHE A 10 7.81 17.08 2.34
CA PHE A 10 6.98 18.21 1.99
C PHE A 10 5.50 17.92 2.08
N ASN A 11 4.74 18.86 2.62
CA ASN A 11 3.28 18.90 2.55
C ASN A 11 2.86 20.21 1.85
N PRO A 12 2.30 20.15 0.64
CA PRO A 12 1.87 21.34 -0.10
C PRO A 12 0.60 22.00 0.45
N GLY A 13 -0.03 21.41 1.47
CA GLY A 13 -1.33 21.85 1.97
C GLY A 13 -2.47 21.52 1.03
N GLY A 14 -3.58 22.24 1.14
CA GLY A 14 -4.80 22.00 0.37
C GLY A 14 -4.76 22.37 -1.11
N LEU A 15 -3.61 22.68 -1.67
CA LEU A 15 -3.43 23.12 -3.07
C LEU A 15 -3.39 21.96 -4.07
N PHE A 16 -3.20 20.74 -3.59
CA PHE A 16 -3.08 19.54 -4.43
C PHE A 16 -4.25 18.59 -4.17
N LYS A 17 -5.17 18.51 -5.11
CA LYS A 17 -6.37 17.69 -5.00
C LYS A 17 -6.40 16.66 -6.13
N ILE A 18 -6.18 15.39 -5.78
CA ILE A 18 -6.47 14.25 -6.66
C ILE A 18 -7.65 13.52 -6.07
N SER A 19 -8.59 13.14 -6.89
CA SER A 19 -9.77 12.38 -6.49
C SER A 19 -9.37 10.97 -6.06
N ASN A 20 -9.04 10.82 -4.79
CA ASN A 20 -8.67 9.56 -4.18
C ASN A 20 -9.06 9.61 -2.70
N ASP A 21 -10.07 8.82 -2.33
CA ASP A 21 -10.66 8.78 -0.99
C ASP A 21 -9.73 8.19 0.08
N ILE A 22 -8.56 7.67 -0.30
CA ILE A 22 -7.61 7.01 0.62
C ILE A 22 -6.65 8.01 1.28
N MET A 23 -6.36 9.10 0.59
CA MET A 23 -5.54 10.20 1.12
C MET A 23 -6.41 11.47 1.14
N ASP A 24 -6.73 11.90 2.34
CA ASP A 24 -7.43 13.15 2.59
C ASP A 24 -6.66 14.34 1.99
N ASN A 25 -7.36 15.48 1.92
CA ASN A 25 -6.73 16.74 1.58
C ASN A 25 -5.35 16.87 2.25
N PRO A 26 -4.25 17.11 1.50
CA PRO A 26 -2.92 17.27 2.10
C PRO A 26 -2.89 18.22 3.30
N GLY A 27 -3.76 19.23 3.35
CA GLY A 27 -3.90 20.13 4.48
C GLY A 27 -4.31 19.44 5.79
N ASP A 28 -5.04 18.33 5.73
CA ASP A 28 -5.49 17.55 6.89
C ASP A 28 -4.53 16.40 7.22
N SER A 29 -3.49 16.22 6.41
CA SER A 29 -2.52 15.14 6.61
C SER A 29 -1.60 15.43 7.80
N LYS A 30 -1.40 14.41 8.65
CA LYS A 30 -0.43 14.47 9.77
C LYS A 30 1.04 14.51 9.34
N TYR A 31 1.33 14.43 8.05
CA TYR A 31 2.68 14.24 7.51
C TYR A 31 3.23 15.50 6.89
N GLY A 32 4.56 15.62 6.96
CA GLY A 32 5.32 16.61 6.21
C GLY A 32 5.37 17.98 6.84
N MET A 33 6.16 18.83 6.23
CA MET A 33 6.43 20.22 6.61
C MET A 33 6.02 21.16 5.48
N THR A 34 5.68 22.40 5.80
CA THR A 34 5.49 23.45 4.79
C THR A 34 6.82 23.79 4.12
N ALA A 35 6.80 24.49 2.99
CA ALA A 35 8.01 24.92 2.30
C ALA A 35 8.91 25.80 3.19
N GLU A 36 8.30 26.68 4.00
CA GLU A 36 9.04 27.54 4.94
C GLU A 36 9.73 26.72 6.04
N GLN A 37 9.03 25.70 6.58
CA GLN A 37 9.60 24.82 7.60
C GLN A 37 10.75 23.98 7.04
N ILE A 38 10.67 23.51 5.78
CA ILE A 38 11.78 22.79 5.13
C ILE A 38 12.98 23.72 4.95
N GLY A 39 12.78 24.96 4.52
CA GLY A 39 13.85 25.94 4.39
C GLY A 39 14.58 26.20 5.73
N GLN A 40 13.83 26.26 6.84
CA GLN A 40 14.40 26.36 8.20
C GLN A 40 15.12 25.07 8.61
N ALA A 41 14.51 23.91 8.36
CA ALA A 41 15.10 22.61 8.65
C ALA A 41 16.43 22.43 7.93
N PHE A 42 16.52 22.78 6.64
CA PHE A 42 17.76 22.68 5.87
C PHE A 42 18.88 23.55 6.42
N LYS A 43 18.58 24.75 6.91
CA LYS A 43 19.57 25.61 7.58
C LYS A 43 20.11 24.93 8.84
N ILE A 44 19.22 24.42 9.67
CA ILE A 44 19.58 23.71 10.91
C ILE A 44 20.39 22.45 10.60
N LEU A 45 19.96 21.66 9.64
CA LEU A 45 20.66 20.42 9.24
C LEU A 45 22.05 20.71 8.69
N LYS A 46 22.20 21.77 7.89
CA LYS A 46 23.50 22.24 7.39
C LYS A 46 24.43 22.62 8.54
N GLU A 47 23.93 23.35 9.53
CA GLU A 47 24.71 23.73 10.74
C GLU A 47 25.11 22.48 11.55
N LYS A 48 24.29 21.44 11.55
CA LYS A 48 24.60 20.15 12.20
C LYS A 48 25.48 19.22 11.39
N GLY A 49 25.87 19.61 10.18
CA GLY A 49 26.85 18.87 9.36
C GLY A 49 26.26 17.95 8.29
N ALA A 50 24.97 18.03 8.00
CA ALA A 50 24.39 17.33 6.86
C ALA A 50 25.04 17.79 5.54
N LYS A 51 25.30 16.86 4.64
CA LYS A 51 26.00 17.11 3.36
C LYS A 51 25.13 16.82 2.15
N HIS A 52 24.22 15.87 2.25
CA HIS A 52 23.34 15.44 1.19
C HIS A 52 21.89 15.67 1.59
N PHE A 53 21.23 16.59 0.92
CA PHE A 53 19.88 17.00 1.22
C PHE A 53 18.91 16.37 0.23
N GLY A 54 17.79 15.90 0.73
CA GLY A 54 16.71 15.36 -0.07
C GLY A 54 15.36 15.95 0.29
N ILE A 55 14.46 15.94 -0.66
CA ILE A 55 13.04 16.24 -0.44
C ILE A 55 12.17 15.10 -0.89
N HIS A 56 11.01 14.96 -0.24
CA HIS A 56 10.06 13.89 -0.45
C HIS A 56 8.64 14.43 -0.32
N ALA A 57 7.70 13.88 -1.08
CA ALA A 57 6.28 14.05 -0.81
C ALA A 57 5.51 12.78 -1.18
N PHE A 58 4.46 12.50 -0.43
CA PHE A 58 3.51 11.43 -0.72
C PHE A 58 2.10 12.00 -0.62
N LEU A 59 1.43 12.21 -1.75
CA LEU A 59 0.18 12.98 -1.84
C LEU A 59 -1.02 12.13 -2.22
N ALA A 60 -0.81 10.93 -2.74
CA ALA A 60 -1.89 10.04 -3.13
C ALA A 60 -1.46 8.57 -3.06
N SER A 61 -2.43 7.67 -2.96
CA SER A 61 -2.22 6.22 -2.97
C SER A 61 -3.17 5.58 -3.97
N ASN A 62 -2.66 4.62 -4.75
CA ASN A 62 -3.41 3.90 -5.78
C ASN A 62 -4.04 4.82 -6.84
N THR A 63 -3.26 5.72 -7.40
CA THR A 63 -3.71 6.52 -8.55
C THR A 63 -3.64 5.69 -9.82
N VAL A 64 -4.74 5.64 -10.57
CA VAL A 64 -4.83 4.95 -11.87
C VAL A 64 -4.85 5.96 -13.02
N THR A 65 -3.92 6.92 -12.99
CA THR A 65 -3.74 7.97 -14.00
C THR A 65 -2.26 8.22 -14.22
N ASN A 66 -1.89 8.49 -15.46
CA ASN A 66 -0.51 8.76 -15.86
C ASN A 66 -0.04 10.18 -15.48
N GLU A 67 -0.94 11.08 -15.11
CA GLU A 67 -0.66 12.49 -14.85
C GLU A 67 -0.16 12.76 -13.44
N TYR A 68 -0.49 11.90 -12.46
CA TYR A 68 -0.17 12.12 -11.05
C TYR A 68 1.33 12.32 -10.81
N TYR A 69 2.14 11.41 -11.30
CA TYR A 69 3.58 11.42 -11.03
C TYR A 69 4.31 12.60 -11.68
N PRO A 70 4.07 12.96 -12.94
CA PRO A 70 4.61 14.18 -13.52
C PRO A 70 4.19 15.45 -12.77
N MET A 71 2.94 15.53 -12.27
CA MET A 71 2.48 16.66 -11.45
C MET A 71 3.20 16.72 -10.10
N LEU A 72 3.37 15.59 -9.42
CA LEU A 72 4.13 15.50 -8.17
C LEU A 72 5.60 15.91 -8.40
N ALA A 73 6.21 15.42 -9.47
CA ALA A 73 7.56 15.79 -9.87
C ALA A 73 7.69 17.29 -10.06
N LYS A 74 6.75 17.92 -10.78
CA LYS A 74 6.75 19.37 -10.97
C LYS A 74 6.75 20.12 -9.66
N ILE A 75 5.86 19.78 -8.75
CA ILE A 75 5.76 20.42 -7.42
C ILE A 75 7.07 20.32 -6.64
N LEU A 76 7.68 19.12 -6.63
CA LEU A 76 8.93 18.90 -5.88
C LEU A 76 10.13 19.55 -6.57
N PHE A 77 10.18 19.58 -7.90
CA PHE A 77 11.28 20.22 -8.62
C PHE A 77 11.25 21.76 -8.47
N GLU A 78 10.06 22.37 -8.56
CA GLU A 78 9.90 23.80 -8.28
C GLU A 78 10.29 24.14 -6.82
N LEU A 79 9.91 23.31 -5.86
CA LEU A 79 10.32 23.46 -4.47
C LEU A 79 11.85 23.32 -4.31
N ALA A 80 12.46 22.36 -4.99
CA ALA A 80 13.91 22.13 -4.92
C ALA A 80 14.70 23.36 -5.41
N VAL A 81 14.29 23.94 -6.55
CA VAL A 81 14.90 25.15 -7.09
C VAL A 81 14.79 26.29 -6.09
N LYS A 82 13.59 26.53 -5.55
CA LYS A 82 13.34 27.54 -4.52
C LYS A 82 14.23 27.35 -3.28
N LEU A 83 14.29 26.13 -2.76
CA LEU A 83 15.10 25.82 -1.57
C LEU A 83 16.61 26.03 -1.83
N LYS A 84 17.10 25.67 -3.00
CA LYS A 84 18.48 25.95 -3.42
C LYS A 84 18.77 27.45 -3.41
N GLU A 85 17.88 28.26 -3.98
CA GLU A 85 18.02 29.72 -4.03
C GLU A 85 17.99 30.35 -2.63
N GLU A 86 17.07 29.92 -1.76
CA GLU A 86 16.86 30.49 -0.43
C GLU A 86 17.92 30.09 0.61
N THR A 87 18.48 28.89 0.49
CA THR A 87 19.34 28.29 1.53
C THR A 87 20.79 28.08 1.07
N GLY A 88 21.04 28.12 -0.24
CA GLY A 88 22.30 27.73 -0.84
C GLY A 88 22.68 26.26 -0.58
N VAL A 89 21.69 25.42 -0.31
CA VAL A 89 21.87 23.99 -0.10
C VAL A 89 21.77 23.27 -1.44
N HIS A 90 22.68 22.33 -1.67
CA HIS A 90 22.58 21.43 -2.82
C HIS A 90 21.61 20.28 -2.53
N ILE A 91 20.56 20.15 -3.33
CA ILE A 91 19.63 19.03 -3.27
C ILE A 91 20.23 17.86 -4.05
N ALA A 92 20.62 16.81 -3.35
CA ALA A 92 21.28 15.66 -3.96
C ALA A 92 20.27 14.66 -4.55
N PHE A 93 19.07 14.58 -3.97
CA PHE A 93 18.06 13.64 -4.45
C PHE A 93 16.63 14.12 -4.13
N ILE A 94 15.69 13.69 -4.98
CA ILE A 94 14.26 13.91 -4.80
C ILE A 94 13.56 12.58 -4.83
N ASN A 95 12.83 12.26 -3.75
CA ASN A 95 12.06 11.05 -3.63
C ASN A 95 10.58 11.32 -3.97
N LEU A 96 10.15 10.82 -5.11
CA LEU A 96 8.77 10.93 -5.59
C LEU A 96 7.82 9.96 -4.87
N SER A 97 8.33 9.18 -3.90
CA SER A 97 7.56 8.22 -3.12
C SER A 97 6.86 7.14 -3.95
N GLY A 98 5.73 6.66 -3.47
CA GLY A 98 4.82 5.76 -4.16
C GLY A 98 3.60 6.48 -4.75
N GLY A 99 2.49 5.76 -4.82
CA GLY A 99 1.21 6.31 -5.24
C GLY A 99 0.72 5.80 -6.59
N ILE A 100 1.59 5.35 -7.48
CA ILE A 100 1.18 4.67 -8.71
C ILE A 100 0.39 3.42 -8.33
N GLY A 101 -0.84 3.35 -8.82
CA GLY A 101 -1.80 2.31 -8.53
C GLY A 101 -1.74 1.15 -9.51
N ILE A 102 -2.61 0.18 -9.24
CA ILE A 102 -2.90 -0.96 -10.10
C ILE A 102 -4.41 -1.03 -10.35
N PRO A 103 -4.85 -1.63 -11.45
CA PRO A 103 -6.25 -1.84 -11.72
C PRO A 103 -6.79 -2.98 -10.84
N TYR A 104 -7.40 -2.65 -9.70
CA TYR A 104 -8.04 -3.66 -8.84
C TYR A 104 -9.34 -4.20 -9.43
N ARG A 105 -10.01 -3.44 -10.29
CA ARG A 105 -11.25 -3.84 -10.96
C ARG A 105 -10.98 -4.24 -12.40
N PRO A 106 -11.69 -5.24 -12.92
CA PRO A 106 -11.51 -5.69 -14.29
C PRO A 106 -11.79 -4.64 -15.38
N ASP A 107 -12.54 -3.60 -15.03
CA ASP A 107 -12.92 -2.49 -15.92
C ASP A 107 -11.97 -1.28 -15.84
N GLN A 108 -10.93 -1.35 -15.02
CA GLN A 108 -9.93 -0.30 -14.90
C GLN A 108 -8.76 -0.53 -15.88
N GLU A 109 -8.31 0.55 -16.49
CA GLU A 109 -7.11 0.52 -17.34
C GLU A 109 -5.84 0.62 -16.48
N PRO A 110 -4.79 -0.14 -16.80
CA PRO A 110 -3.51 -0.05 -16.10
C PRO A 110 -2.79 1.25 -16.41
N ASN A 111 -1.98 1.72 -15.48
CA ASN A 111 -1.04 2.81 -15.73
C ASN A 111 0.02 2.42 -16.76
N ASP A 112 0.36 3.34 -17.66
CA ASP A 112 1.52 3.22 -18.55
C ASP A 112 2.76 3.80 -17.86
N ILE A 113 3.59 2.93 -17.30
CA ILE A 113 4.79 3.34 -16.56
C ILE A 113 5.83 4.04 -17.45
N LEU A 114 5.87 3.73 -18.74
CA LEU A 114 6.77 4.40 -19.67
C LEU A 114 6.31 5.82 -19.95
N ALA A 115 5.01 6.01 -20.20
CA ALA A 115 4.42 7.35 -20.36
C ALA A 115 4.58 8.20 -19.09
N ILE A 116 4.43 7.61 -17.91
CA ILE A 116 4.71 8.26 -16.62
C ILE A 116 6.19 8.69 -16.55
N GLY A 117 7.11 7.79 -16.87
CA GLY A 117 8.54 8.06 -16.85
C GLY A 117 8.94 9.18 -17.81
N ASP A 118 8.40 9.18 -19.03
CA ASP A 118 8.63 10.24 -20.02
C ASP A 118 8.03 11.58 -19.57
N GLY A 119 6.88 11.56 -18.89
CA GLY A 119 6.30 12.73 -18.26
C GLY A 119 7.22 13.35 -17.19
N VAL A 120 7.74 12.52 -16.29
CA VAL A 120 8.69 12.96 -15.23
C VAL A 120 9.97 13.50 -15.86
N ARG A 121 10.51 12.82 -16.88
CA ARG A 121 11.73 13.28 -17.60
C ARG A 121 11.54 14.66 -18.19
N ARG A 122 10.43 14.91 -18.89
CA ARG A 122 10.13 16.23 -19.46
C ARG A 122 10.14 17.32 -18.38
N VAL A 123 9.48 17.07 -17.27
CA VAL A 123 9.44 18.05 -16.16
C VAL A 123 10.83 18.26 -15.55
N TYR A 124 11.66 17.24 -15.48
CA TYR A 124 13.06 17.33 -15.03
C TYR A 124 13.87 18.24 -15.95
N GLU A 125 13.79 18.00 -17.25
CA GLU A 125 14.48 18.78 -18.29
C GLU A 125 13.99 20.25 -18.36
N GLU A 126 12.72 20.49 -18.06
CA GLU A 126 12.12 21.83 -18.05
C GLU A 126 12.47 22.65 -16.80
N ILE A 127 12.65 22.02 -15.65
CA ILE A 127 12.78 22.74 -14.36
C ILE A 127 14.17 22.60 -13.77
N LEU A 128 14.69 21.39 -13.59
CA LEU A 128 15.95 21.17 -12.88
C LEU A 128 17.18 21.48 -13.72
N VAL A 129 17.17 21.08 -14.99
CA VAL A 129 18.32 21.31 -15.88
C VAL A 129 18.61 22.82 -16.06
N PRO A 130 17.65 23.68 -16.36
CA PRO A 130 17.92 25.13 -16.48
C PRO A 130 18.35 25.78 -15.16
N ALA A 131 17.96 25.20 -14.02
CA ALA A 131 18.37 25.65 -12.68
C ALA A 131 19.79 25.16 -12.27
N GLY A 132 20.50 24.46 -13.17
CA GLY A 132 21.80 23.85 -12.88
C GLY A 132 21.70 22.80 -11.75
N MET A 133 20.69 21.93 -11.85
CA MET A 133 20.40 20.83 -10.93
C MET A 133 20.22 19.50 -11.70
N ASP A 134 20.98 19.34 -12.77
CA ASP A 134 20.96 18.16 -13.66
C ASP A 134 21.65 16.93 -13.06
N ASP A 135 22.22 17.08 -11.87
CA ASP A 135 22.83 16.01 -11.07
C ASP A 135 21.90 15.43 -9.98
N VAL A 136 20.70 15.98 -9.83
CA VAL A 136 19.74 15.53 -8.81
C VAL A 136 19.23 14.13 -9.12
N ALA A 137 19.46 13.19 -8.20
CA ALA A 137 18.96 11.82 -8.33
C ALA A 137 17.45 11.73 -8.03
N LEU A 138 16.72 10.92 -8.78
CA LEU A 138 15.33 10.62 -8.52
C LEU A 138 15.18 9.24 -7.85
N CYS A 139 14.40 9.19 -6.77
CA CYS A 139 14.05 7.97 -6.05
C CYS A 139 12.53 7.74 -6.10
N THR A 140 12.12 6.48 -6.07
CA THR A 140 10.72 6.07 -6.06
C THR A 140 10.47 4.94 -5.07
N GLU A 141 9.22 4.82 -4.56
CA GLU A 141 8.79 3.77 -3.60
C GLU A 141 7.54 3.07 -4.12
N LEU A 142 7.61 2.45 -5.28
CA LEU A 142 6.46 1.92 -6.03
C LEU A 142 5.98 0.54 -5.54
N GLY A 143 5.91 0.30 -4.24
CA GLY A 143 5.64 -1.01 -3.65
C GLY A 143 4.35 -1.67 -4.19
N ARG A 144 3.25 -0.94 -4.26
CA ARG A 144 1.98 -1.48 -4.78
C ARG A 144 2.09 -1.86 -6.26
N PHE A 145 2.62 -0.96 -7.06
CA PHE A 145 2.78 -1.18 -8.50
C PHE A 145 3.65 -2.41 -8.79
N MET A 146 4.74 -2.56 -8.04
CA MET A 146 5.71 -3.65 -8.21
C MET A 146 5.21 -4.99 -7.67
N MET A 147 4.47 -5.00 -6.56
CA MET A 147 4.19 -6.26 -5.84
C MET A 147 2.70 -6.62 -5.81
N GLY A 148 1.80 -5.63 -5.90
CA GLY A 148 0.37 -5.85 -5.73
C GLY A 148 -0.19 -6.98 -6.58
N PRO A 149 0.00 -6.98 -7.91
CA PRO A 149 -0.54 -7.99 -8.81
C PRO A 149 0.06 -9.39 -8.64
N TYR A 150 1.21 -9.50 -7.99
CA TYR A 150 1.95 -10.76 -7.86
C TYR A 150 1.64 -11.55 -6.58
N GLY A 151 0.65 -11.14 -5.82
CA GLY A 151 0.21 -11.88 -4.64
C GLY A 151 -1.29 -11.98 -4.55
N ALA A 152 -1.75 -13.08 -3.96
CA ALA A 152 -3.15 -13.35 -3.72
C ALA A 152 -3.38 -13.94 -2.33
N LEU A 153 -4.59 -13.77 -1.80
CA LEU A 153 -5.05 -14.51 -0.64
C LEU A 153 -5.91 -15.66 -1.13
N VAL A 154 -5.45 -16.90 -0.88
CA VAL A 154 -6.25 -18.11 -1.13
C VAL A 154 -6.96 -18.48 0.16
N THR A 155 -8.29 -18.67 0.06
CA THR A 155 -9.12 -18.99 1.22
C THR A 155 -10.21 -20.01 0.84
N LYS A 156 -10.69 -20.75 1.82
CA LYS A 156 -11.71 -21.78 1.64
C LYS A 156 -13.06 -21.32 2.16
N ALA A 157 -14.11 -21.52 1.38
CA ALA A 157 -15.49 -21.39 1.84
C ALA A 157 -15.80 -22.49 2.88
N ILE A 158 -16.08 -22.10 4.11
CA ILE A 158 -16.33 -23.01 5.23
C ILE A 158 -17.78 -23.02 5.69
N HIS A 159 -18.54 -21.96 5.35
CA HIS A 159 -19.90 -21.77 5.79
C HIS A 159 -20.74 -20.98 4.78
N GLU A 160 -21.99 -21.32 4.65
CA GLU A 160 -23.00 -20.57 3.91
C GLU A 160 -24.10 -20.12 4.88
N LYS A 161 -24.57 -18.90 4.72
CA LYS A 161 -25.66 -18.36 5.56
C LYS A 161 -26.64 -17.59 4.70
N HIS A 162 -27.89 -17.99 4.80
CA HIS A 162 -29.02 -17.44 4.05
C HIS A 162 -29.92 -16.69 5.02
N THR A 163 -29.94 -15.35 4.94
CA THR A 163 -30.83 -14.51 5.77
C THR A 163 -31.46 -13.43 4.89
N TYR A 164 -31.25 -12.15 5.19
CA TYR A 164 -31.65 -11.04 4.32
C TYR A 164 -30.68 -10.87 3.12
N LYS A 165 -29.53 -11.49 3.22
CA LYS A 165 -28.49 -11.58 2.17
C LYS A 165 -27.93 -12.99 2.15
N GLU A 166 -27.24 -13.28 1.07
CA GLU A 166 -26.46 -14.50 0.90
C GLU A 166 -25.03 -14.25 1.39
N TYR A 167 -24.57 -15.01 2.36
CA TYR A 167 -23.21 -14.91 2.92
C TYR A 167 -22.41 -16.16 2.64
N VAL A 168 -21.17 -15.97 2.25
CA VAL A 168 -20.15 -17.03 2.21
C VAL A 168 -19.10 -16.72 3.28
N GLY A 169 -19.05 -17.53 4.32
CA GLY A 169 -18.03 -17.47 5.36
C GLY A 169 -16.78 -18.23 4.91
N VAL A 170 -15.61 -17.57 5.01
CA VAL A 170 -14.33 -18.16 4.65
C VAL A 170 -13.43 -18.36 5.87
N ASP A 171 -12.39 -19.20 5.75
CA ASP A 171 -11.41 -19.44 6.82
C ASP A 171 -10.41 -18.29 7.00
N ALA A 172 -10.26 -17.42 6.01
CA ALA A 172 -9.53 -16.16 6.17
C ALA A 172 -10.40 -15.07 6.85
N CYS A 173 -9.76 -14.00 7.27
CA CYS A 173 -10.42 -12.82 7.83
C CYS A 173 -9.56 -11.57 7.58
N ALA A 174 -10.00 -10.41 8.05
CA ALA A 174 -9.30 -9.14 7.88
C ALA A 174 -7.86 -9.14 8.46
N VAL A 175 -7.53 -10.08 9.35
CA VAL A 175 -6.15 -10.33 9.81
C VAL A 175 -5.21 -10.67 8.64
N ASN A 176 -5.71 -11.40 7.64
CA ASN A 176 -4.94 -11.81 6.46
C ASN A 176 -4.92 -10.73 5.37
N LEU A 177 -6.02 -9.98 5.21
CA LEU A 177 -6.15 -8.89 4.24
C LEU A 177 -7.12 -7.83 4.77
N MET A 178 -6.59 -6.82 5.45
CA MET A 178 -7.41 -5.82 6.14
C MET A 178 -7.99 -4.73 5.23
N ARG A 179 -7.46 -4.55 4.03
CA ARG A 179 -7.84 -3.43 3.16
C ARG A 179 -9.34 -3.34 2.85
N PRO A 180 -10.05 -4.43 2.53
CA PRO A 180 -11.51 -4.36 2.34
C PRO A 180 -12.24 -3.88 3.58
N ALA A 181 -11.88 -4.41 4.75
CA ALA A 181 -12.53 -4.08 6.02
C ALA A 181 -12.26 -2.62 6.45
N MET A 182 -11.04 -2.12 6.27
CA MET A 182 -10.59 -0.82 6.76
C MET A 182 -10.92 0.33 5.80
N TYR A 183 -10.81 0.07 4.50
CA TYR A 183 -10.90 1.13 3.47
C TYR A 183 -12.04 0.91 2.49
N GLY A 184 -12.84 -0.16 2.63
CA GLY A 184 -13.80 -0.55 1.60
C GLY A 184 -13.13 -0.90 0.26
N ALA A 185 -11.84 -1.28 0.29
CA ALA A 185 -11.05 -1.52 -0.91
C ALA A 185 -11.57 -2.74 -1.67
N TYR A 186 -11.71 -2.58 -2.97
CA TYR A 186 -12.07 -3.69 -3.85
C TYR A 186 -10.85 -4.60 -4.07
N HIS A 187 -11.10 -5.91 -4.01
CA HIS A 187 -10.25 -6.95 -4.55
C HIS A 187 -11.11 -7.86 -5.43
N HIS A 188 -10.59 -8.25 -6.60
CA HIS A 188 -11.27 -9.23 -7.44
C HIS A 188 -11.24 -10.60 -6.77
N ILE A 189 -12.32 -11.36 -6.89
CA ILE A 189 -12.45 -12.70 -6.32
C ILE A 189 -12.80 -13.67 -7.44
N THR A 190 -12.03 -14.72 -7.55
CA THR A 190 -12.28 -15.84 -8.46
C THR A 190 -12.59 -17.11 -7.66
N VAL A 191 -13.56 -17.88 -8.08
CA VAL A 191 -13.80 -19.21 -7.54
C VAL A 191 -12.92 -20.19 -8.32
N MET A 192 -11.91 -20.77 -7.67
CA MET A 192 -10.90 -21.60 -8.33
C MET A 192 -11.52 -22.82 -8.99
N GLY A 193 -11.14 -23.04 -10.26
CA GLY A 193 -11.68 -24.11 -11.10
C GLY A 193 -13.07 -23.83 -11.69
N ARG A 194 -13.58 -22.61 -11.51
CA ARG A 194 -14.85 -22.11 -12.09
C ARG A 194 -14.74 -20.70 -12.64
N GLU A 195 -13.58 -20.37 -13.16
CA GLU A 195 -13.23 -19.02 -13.64
C GLU A 195 -14.13 -18.58 -14.81
N ASP A 196 -14.56 -19.53 -15.65
CA ASP A 196 -15.40 -19.29 -16.83
C ASP A 196 -16.92 -19.43 -16.55
N GLU A 197 -17.30 -19.76 -15.31
CA GLU A 197 -18.72 -19.88 -14.97
C GLU A 197 -19.39 -18.52 -14.82
N PRO A 198 -20.68 -18.39 -15.20
CA PRO A 198 -21.38 -17.11 -15.08
C PRO A 198 -21.58 -16.71 -13.61
N CYS A 199 -21.33 -15.44 -13.31
CA CYS A 199 -21.57 -14.84 -11.98
C CYS A 199 -23.08 -14.63 -11.78
N THR A 200 -23.78 -15.63 -11.24
CA THR A 200 -25.25 -15.64 -11.12
C THR A 200 -25.78 -15.40 -9.72
N ARG A 201 -24.92 -15.39 -8.72
CA ARG A 201 -25.30 -15.21 -7.30
C ARG A 201 -24.66 -13.97 -6.72
N MET A 202 -25.41 -13.25 -5.92
CA MET A 202 -24.92 -12.08 -5.19
C MET A 202 -24.56 -12.47 -3.76
N TYR A 203 -23.32 -12.28 -3.37
CA TYR A 203 -22.79 -12.67 -2.05
C TYR A 203 -22.11 -11.52 -1.33
N ASP A 204 -22.22 -11.53 0.02
CA ASP A 204 -21.22 -10.95 0.91
C ASP A 204 -20.22 -12.07 1.27
N VAL A 205 -18.93 -11.89 0.95
CA VAL A 205 -17.85 -12.82 1.35
C VAL A 205 -17.25 -12.31 2.65
N VAL A 206 -17.36 -13.12 3.72
CA VAL A 206 -17.12 -12.65 5.10
C VAL A 206 -16.09 -13.52 5.82
N GLY A 207 -15.31 -12.89 6.68
CA GLY A 207 -14.39 -13.57 7.58
C GLY A 207 -15.04 -13.99 8.90
N SER A 208 -14.20 -14.34 9.88
CA SER A 208 -14.62 -14.94 11.14
C SER A 208 -14.36 -14.08 12.37
N LEU A 209 -14.05 -12.80 12.19
CA LEU A 209 -13.85 -11.87 13.30
C LEU A 209 -15.17 -11.41 13.92
N CYS A 210 -15.13 -11.04 15.19
CA CYS A 210 -16.23 -10.33 15.87
C CYS A 210 -16.25 -8.85 15.44
N GLU A 211 -16.29 -8.62 14.12
CA GLU A 211 -16.27 -7.31 13.49
C GLU A 211 -17.15 -7.33 12.23
N ASN A 212 -18.20 -6.51 12.21
CA ASN A 212 -19.15 -6.52 11.10
C ASN A 212 -18.53 -6.11 9.76
N ASN A 213 -17.42 -5.37 9.78
CA ASN A 213 -16.70 -4.97 8.57
C ASN A 213 -15.70 -6.03 8.07
N ASP A 214 -15.58 -7.18 8.75
CA ASP A 214 -14.74 -8.29 8.29
C ASP A 214 -15.34 -8.96 7.05
N LYS A 215 -15.31 -8.22 5.94
CA LYS A 215 -15.87 -8.60 4.65
C LYS A 215 -14.86 -8.34 3.55
N PHE A 216 -14.60 -9.36 2.74
CA PHE A 216 -13.75 -9.26 1.55
C PHE A 216 -14.53 -8.70 0.35
N ALA A 217 -15.85 -8.92 0.33
CA ALA A 217 -16.74 -8.40 -0.69
C ALA A 217 -18.15 -8.18 -0.11
N ILE A 218 -18.85 -7.17 -0.65
CA ILE A 218 -20.23 -6.84 -0.34
C ILE A 218 -20.99 -6.77 -1.66
N ASP A 219 -22.18 -7.41 -1.70
CA ASP A 219 -23.08 -7.44 -2.87
C ASP A 219 -22.32 -7.81 -4.18
N ARG A 220 -21.41 -8.82 -4.08
CA ARG A 220 -20.57 -9.24 -5.20
C ARG A 220 -21.25 -10.35 -5.99
N MET A 221 -21.40 -10.12 -7.31
CA MET A 221 -21.81 -11.17 -8.23
C MET A 221 -20.65 -12.15 -8.45
N LEU A 222 -20.90 -13.44 -8.15
CA LEU A 222 -19.94 -14.54 -8.28
C LEU A 222 -20.64 -15.79 -8.83
N PRO A 223 -19.90 -16.78 -9.34
CA PRO A 223 -20.42 -18.12 -9.54
C PRO A 223 -21.02 -18.68 -8.24
N GLU A 224 -21.89 -19.67 -8.34
CA GLU A 224 -22.44 -20.33 -7.14
C GLU A 224 -21.30 -20.94 -6.31
N ILE A 225 -21.18 -20.52 -5.05
CA ILE A 225 -20.12 -20.98 -4.14
C ILE A 225 -20.70 -22.04 -3.22
N LYS A 226 -19.96 -23.12 -3.00
CA LYS A 226 -20.30 -24.21 -2.08
C LYS A 226 -19.23 -24.34 -0.99
N LYS A 227 -19.62 -24.84 0.16
CA LYS A 227 -18.68 -25.20 1.22
C LYS A 227 -17.59 -26.13 0.69
N GLY A 228 -16.35 -25.74 0.89
CA GLY A 228 -15.14 -26.44 0.41
C GLY A 228 -14.51 -25.81 -0.81
N ASP A 229 -15.20 -24.91 -1.53
CA ASP A 229 -14.62 -24.20 -2.66
C ASP A 229 -13.48 -23.30 -2.21
N LEU A 230 -12.49 -23.18 -3.07
CA LEU A 230 -11.37 -22.26 -2.89
C LEU A 230 -11.66 -20.95 -3.63
N LEU A 231 -11.45 -19.85 -2.92
CA LEU A 231 -11.52 -18.50 -3.46
C LEU A 231 -10.12 -17.93 -3.56
N PHE A 232 -9.84 -17.31 -4.69
CA PHE A 232 -8.62 -16.61 -4.97
C PHE A 232 -8.91 -15.10 -4.95
N ILE A 233 -8.42 -14.39 -3.93
CA ILE A 233 -8.58 -12.95 -3.77
C ILE A 233 -7.33 -12.29 -4.33
N HIS A 234 -7.50 -11.60 -5.47
CA HIS A 234 -6.41 -11.07 -6.28
C HIS A 234 -5.74 -9.83 -5.65
N ASP A 235 -4.58 -9.48 -6.19
CA ASP A 235 -3.87 -8.21 -5.95
C ASP A 235 -3.52 -7.94 -4.48
N ALA A 236 -3.19 -9.00 -3.74
CA ALA A 236 -2.84 -8.94 -2.32
C ALA A 236 -1.32 -8.89 -2.03
N GLY A 237 -0.47 -8.79 -3.07
CA GLY A 237 0.99 -8.81 -2.93
C GLY A 237 1.60 -7.57 -2.27
N ALA A 238 0.83 -6.48 -2.15
CA ALA A 238 1.21 -5.30 -1.39
C ALA A 238 0.08 -4.90 -0.44
N HIS A 239 0.43 -4.39 0.75
CA HIS A 239 -0.53 -4.00 1.78
C HIS A 239 -1.48 -5.16 2.21
N GLY A 240 -1.04 -6.38 2.04
CA GLY A 240 -1.70 -7.61 2.49
C GLY A 240 -1.11 -8.07 3.83
N PHE A 241 -0.30 -9.12 3.80
CA PHE A 241 0.29 -9.75 5.00
C PHE A 241 1.00 -8.75 5.94
N ALA A 242 1.77 -7.79 5.39
CA ALA A 242 2.51 -6.81 6.20
C ALA A 242 1.61 -5.88 7.02
N MET A 243 0.36 -5.67 6.63
CA MET A 243 -0.64 -4.91 7.39
C MET A 243 -1.44 -5.78 8.36
N GLY A 244 -1.19 -7.08 8.40
CA GLY A 244 -1.90 -8.01 9.26
C GLY A 244 -1.70 -7.73 10.74
N TYR A 245 -2.67 -8.14 11.55
CA TYR A 245 -2.76 -7.96 13.00
C TYR A 245 -3.40 -9.20 13.64
N ASN A 246 -3.50 -9.26 14.96
CA ASN A 246 -4.02 -10.43 15.68
C ASN A 246 -5.31 -10.09 16.45
N TYR A 247 -6.32 -9.54 15.80
CA TYR A 247 -7.61 -9.30 16.42
C TYR A 247 -8.36 -10.60 16.69
N ASN A 248 -9.08 -10.69 17.82
CA ASN A 248 -9.75 -11.89 18.33
C ASN A 248 -8.81 -13.12 18.50
N GLY A 249 -7.52 -12.90 18.69
CA GLY A 249 -6.54 -13.99 18.82
C GLY A 249 -6.31 -14.78 17.53
N LYS A 250 -6.70 -14.24 16.38
CA LYS A 250 -6.43 -14.89 15.09
C LYS A 250 -4.96 -14.82 14.74
N LEU A 251 -4.43 -15.94 14.31
CA LEU A 251 -3.05 -16.11 13.88
C LEU A 251 -2.93 -15.81 12.38
N LYS A 252 -1.77 -15.30 11.97
CA LYS A 252 -1.49 -15.04 10.56
C LYS A 252 -1.26 -16.33 9.80
N SER A 253 -1.70 -16.37 8.54
CA SER A 253 -1.52 -17.49 7.63
C SER A 253 -0.06 -17.68 7.20
N ALA A 254 0.26 -18.83 6.60
CA ALA A 254 1.52 -19.03 5.90
C ALA A 254 1.60 -18.16 4.64
N GLU A 255 2.84 -17.91 4.17
CA GLU A 255 3.11 -17.35 2.84
C GLU A 255 3.83 -18.39 1.99
N LEU A 256 3.33 -18.58 0.78
CA LEU A 256 3.83 -19.53 -0.19
C LEU A 256 4.32 -18.78 -1.42
N LEU A 257 5.48 -19.17 -1.93
CA LEU A 257 6.03 -18.68 -3.19
C LEU A 257 5.73 -19.69 -4.30
N LEU A 258 4.94 -19.26 -5.29
CA LEU A 258 4.79 -19.99 -6.53
C LEU A 258 5.96 -19.64 -7.47
N LYS A 259 6.77 -20.64 -7.83
CA LYS A 259 7.92 -20.46 -8.70
C LYS A 259 7.53 -20.58 -10.18
N GLU A 260 8.41 -20.12 -11.06
CA GLU A 260 8.22 -20.19 -12.52
C GLU A 260 8.05 -21.61 -13.05
N ASP A 261 8.66 -22.61 -12.39
CA ASP A 261 8.51 -24.04 -12.72
C ASP A 261 7.21 -24.68 -12.22
N GLY A 262 6.33 -23.89 -11.59
CA GLY A 262 5.06 -24.33 -11.02
C GLY A 262 5.19 -24.97 -9.63
N THR A 263 6.38 -25.09 -9.08
CA THR A 263 6.57 -25.59 -7.71
C THR A 263 6.22 -24.53 -6.67
N VAL A 264 5.77 -24.98 -5.50
CA VAL A 264 5.38 -24.11 -4.39
C VAL A 264 6.36 -24.29 -3.23
N GLU A 265 6.90 -23.19 -2.73
CA GLU A 265 7.79 -23.17 -1.58
C GLU A 265 7.16 -22.36 -0.42
N MET A 266 7.22 -22.90 0.80
CA MET A 266 6.81 -22.17 1.99
C MET A 266 7.93 -21.20 2.39
N ILE A 267 7.72 -19.91 2.15
CA ILE A 267 8.68 -18.84 2.51
C ILE A 267 8.44 -18.29 3.92
N ARG A 268 7.23 -18.49 4.46
CA ARG A 268 6.87 -18.18 5.83
C ARG A 268 5.84 -19.20 6.34
N ARG A 269 6.08 -19.82 7.49
CA ARG A 269 5.08 -20.67 8.13
C ARG A 269 3.94 -19.83 8.72
N ALA A 270 2.80 -20.45 8.96
CA ALA A 270 1.74 -19.83 9.74
C ALA A 270 2.21 -19.56 11.20
N GLU A 271 1.64 -18.53 11.81
CA GLU A 271 1.81 -18.30 13.27
C GLU A 271 1.21 -19.45 14.08
N THR A 272 1.80 -19.70 15.23
CA THR A 272 1.33 -20.62 16.24
C THR A 272 0.91 -19.87 17.51
N PRO A 273 0.19 -20.49 18.45
CA PRO A 273 -0.09 -19.86 19.75
C PRO A 273 1.18 -19.40 20.47
N GLU A 274 2.28 -20.13 20.34
CA GLU A 274 3.56 -19.77 20.94
C GLU A 274 4.10 -18.44 20.37
N ASP A 275 3.94 -18.19 19.07
CA ASP A 275 4.32 -16.90 18.46
C ASP A 275 3.46 -15.75 19.02
N TYR A 276 2.16 -16.00 19.16
CA TYR A 276 1.22 -15.00 19.67
C TYR A 276 1.50 -14.63 21.12
N PHE A 277 1.89 -15.60 21.94
CA PHE A 277 2.19 -15.43 23.36
C PHE A 277 3.68 -15.21 23.67
N ALA A 278 4.53 -15.08 22.65
CA ALA A 278 5.99 -15.01 22.82
C ALA A 278 6.49 -13.87 23.73
N THR A 279 5.70 -12.81 23.88
CA THR A 279 6.05 -11.65 24.72
C THR A 279 5.44 -11.71 26.11
N PHE A 280 4.65 -12.74 26.42
CA PHE A 280 4.07 -12.91 27.75
C PHE A 280 5.04 -13.64 28.67
N ASP A 281 5.15 -13.19 29.92
CA ASP A 281 5.83 -13.91 30.98
C ASP A 281 4.80 -14.72 31.80
N PHE A 282 4.68 -16.00 31.46
CA PHE A 282 3.79 -16.92 32.15
C PHE A 282 4.48 -17.68 33.30
N CYS A 283 5.74 -17.36 33.63
CA CYS A 283 6.56 -18.15 34.52
C CYS A 283 5.92 -18.43 35.89
N ASP A 284 5.13 -17.50 36.40
CA ASP A 284 4.50 -17.66 37.72
C ASP A 284 3.05 -18.19 37.65
N ILE A 285 2.37 -18.04 36.51
CA ILE A 285 0.97 -18.44 36.35
C ILE A 285 0.89 -19.95 36.06
N LEU A 286 1.73 -20.45 35.15
CA LEU A 286 1.67 -21.84 34.70
C LEU A 286 2.38 -22.82 35.70
N ARG A 287 3.26 -22.33 36.57
CA ARG A 287 3.91 -23.15 37.59
C ARG A 287 2.99 -23.54 38.74
N ASN A 288 1.83 -22.89 38.86
CA ASN A 288 0.87 -23.11 39.97
C ASN A 288 -0.45 -23.76 39.49
N ILE A 289 -0.49 -24.31 38.29
CA ILE A 289 -1.61 -25.10 37.78
C ILE A 289 -1.18 -26.58 37.87
N ASP A 290 -1.30 -27.15 39.07
CA ASP A 290 -1.27 -28.58 39.32
C ASP A 290 -2.73 -29.13 39.35
#